data_52179a72b4cf21720ab1f97669d7fc33
#
_entry.id   52179a72b4cf21720ab1f97669d7fc33
#
_cell.length_a   1.000
_cell.length_b   1.000
_cell.length_c   1.000
_cell.angle_alpha   90.00
_cell.angle_beta   90.00
_cell.angle_gamma   90.00
#
_symmetry.space_group_name_H-M   'P 1'
#
loop_
_entity.id
_entity.type
_entity.pdbx_description
1 polymer ?
#
loop_
_entity_poly.entity_id
_entity_poly.type
_entity_poly.pdbx_seq_one_letter_code
_entity_poly.pdbx_strand_id
1 'polypeptide(L)'
;MKEITQLLEEFWIVKDKNTTDYYRIKRSIDNQMKNFLTDFVGWKLFVTNKLIKLEKLPAEAHPFMGIQRFESVNEYMLLCALLIYLDEKMDGTHFLLSELIENIEKIIAGYADIDLTRFTDRRSLIKVLKFAVEMSMLKISDGSIEAAEQDQSKEVLYENTGLSKFFSVNHDSSISEYTDYHDFENRSSLYTDDETDMVRTNRVYRRLLLQPSMYWDSDDDMDSIYLINQRQYIYKHLDKYVGGRLDIHTGAAFYMISEDNVFGKIHPSEKSISGFIALMCGKIREDIATINNSK
;
A
#
# COMPACT_ATOMS: atom_id res chain seq x y z
N MET A 1 -1.47 -19.46 5.83
CA MET A 1 -0.33 -18.77 5.20
C MET A 1 -0.79 -17.98 3.98
N LYS A 2 -1.42 -18.60 2.99
CA LYS A 2 -1.91 -17.87 1.77
C LYS A 2 -2.81 -16.67 2.06
N GLU A 3 -3.54 -16.69 3.15
CA GLU A 3 -4.45 -15.61 3.54
C GLU A 3 -3.72 -14.35 3.96
N ILE A 4 -2.62 -14.48 4.72
CA ILE A 4 -1.80 -13.32 5.11
C ILE A 4 -1.06 -12.77 3.91
N THR A 5 -0.48 -13.61 3.07
CA THR A 5 0.22 -13.14 1.87
C THR A 5 -0.73 -12.43 0.91
N GLN A 6 -1.97 -12.91 0.78
CA GLN A 6 -2.97 -12.17 0.00
C GLN A 6 -3.31 -10.81 0.63
N LEU A 7 -3.42 -10.72 1.97
CA LEU A 7 -3.62 -9.44 2.67
C LEU A 7 -2.41 -8.51 2.55
N LEU A 8 -1.19 -9.06 2.41
CA LEU A 8 0.01 -8.27 2.16
C LEU A 8 0.03 -7.68 0.76
N GLU A 9 -0.39 -8.42 -0.25
CA GLU A 9 -0.35 -8.01 -1.65
C GLU A 9 -1.53 -7.11 -2.04
N GLU A 10 -2.75 -7.44 -1.60
CA GLU A 10 -3.95 -6.67 -1.91
C GLU A 10 -4.14 -5.51 -0.93
N PHE A 11 -4.58 -4.35 -1.43
CA PHE A 11 -4.90 -3.20 -0.58
C PHE A 11 -6.05 -3.52 0.39
N TRP A 12 -7.10 -4.16 -0.13
CA TRP A 12 -8.22 -4.71 0.60
C TRP A 12 -8.92 -5.80 -0.22
N ILE A 13 -9.74 -6.59 0.45
CA ILE A 13 -10.55 -7.63 -0.18
C ILE A 13 -12.01 -7.22 -0.04
N VAL A 14 -12.61 -6.79 -1.15
CA VAL A 14 -14.00 -6.36 -1.21
C VAL A 14 -14.90 -7.58 -1.43
N LYS A 15 -15.89 -7.74 -0.54
CA LYS A 15 -16.80 -8.89 -0.56
C LYS A 15 -17.53 -9.05 -1.89
N ASP A 16 -18.09 -7.96 -2.42
CA ASP A 16 -18.90 -8.01 -3.64
C ASP A 16 -18.07 -8.29 -4.90
N LYS A 17 -16.76 -7.96 -4.86
CA LYS A 17 -15.82 -8.21 -5.96
C LYS A 17 -15.26 -9.64 -5.92
N ASN A 18 -14.99 -10.15 -4.71
CA ASN A 18 -14.44 -11.50 -4.50
C ASN A 18 -15.02 -12.15 -3.24
N THR A 19 -16.25 -12.63 -3.36
CA THR A 19 -16.99 -13.25 -2.25
C THR A 19 -16.28 -14.48 -1.69
N THR A 20 -15.66 -15.29 -2.55
CA THR A 20 -14.98 -16.52 -2.15
C THR A 20 -13.77 -16.23 -1.27
N ASP A 21 -12.88 -15.33 -1.71
CA ASP A 21 -11.70 -14.94 -0.95
C ASP A 21 -12.07 -14.21 0.34
N TYR A 22 -13.07 -13.33 0.29
CA TYR A 22 -13.57 -12.64 1.47
C TYR A 22 -13.95 -13.65 2.57
N TYR A 23 -14.78 -14.65 2.27
CA TYR A 23 -15.21 -15.63 3.28
C TYR A 23 -14.09 -16.59 3.67
N ARG A 24 -13.22 -16.98 2.75
CA ARG A 24 -12.05 -17.82 3.05
C ARG A 24 -11.15 -17.12 4.06
N ILE A 25 -10.75 -15.88 3.80
CA ILE A 25 -9.89 -15.10 4.69
C ILE A 25 -10.60 -14.80 6.00
N LYS A 26 -11.87 -14.40 5.98
CA LYS A 26 -12.62 -14.13 7.19
C LYS A 26 -12.67 -15.32 8.15
N ARG A 27 -12.73 -16.56 7.64
CA ARG A 27 -12.73 -17.79 8.44
C ARG A 27 -11.35 -18.13 8.98
N SER A 28 -10.28 -17.76 8.27
CA SER A 28 -8.91 -18.04 8.68
C SER A 28 -8.38 -17.10 9.76
N ILE A 29 -9.04 -15.96 9.97
CA ILE A 29 -8.65 -14.97 10.98
C ILE A 29 -8.97 -15.52 12.37
N ASP A 30 -7.94 -15.95 13.07
CA ASP A 30 -7.97 -16.34 14.47
C ASP A 30 -7.26 -15.33 15.37
N ASN A 31 -7.28 -15.58 16.67
CA ASN A 31 -6.61 -14.70 17.64
C ASN A 31 -5.09 -14.71 17.49
N GLN A 32 -4.49 -15.82 17.07
CA GLN A 32 -3.04 -15.91 16.90
C GLN A 32 -2.58 -15.07 15.72
N MET A 33 -3.31 -15.11 14.60
CA MET A 33 -3.06 -14.27 13.44
C MET A 33 -3.23 -12.77 13.78
N LYS A 34 -4.29 -12.42 14.52
CA LYS A 34 -4.49 -11.04 14.97
C LYS A 34 -3.33 -10.57 15.84
N ASN A 35 -2.95 -11.36 16.85
CA ASN A 35 -1.84 -11.02 17.75
C ASN A 35 -0.52 -10.88 16.98
N PHE A 36 -0.26 -11.73 15.98
CA PHE A 36 0.91 -11.56 15.12
C PHE A 36 0.89 -10.23 14.40
N LEU A 37 -0.23 -9.86 13.80
CA LEU A 37 -0.35 -8.60 13.05
C LEU A 37 -0.31 -7.37 13.96
N THR A 38 -0.93 -7.41 15.16
CA THR A 38 -0.98 -6.27 16.07
C THR A 38 0.27 -6.13 16.93
N ASP A 39 0.73 -7.22 17.56
CA ASP A 39 1.76 -7.13 18.59
C ASP A 39 3.17 -7.14 17.99
N PHE A 40 3.39 -7.92 16.91
CA PHE A 40 4.71 -8.02 16.28
C PHE A 40 4.88 -7.07 15.09
N VAL A 41 3.86 -6.92 14.25
CA VAL A 41 3.95 -6.05 13.07
C VAL A 41 3.38 -4.65 13.35
N GLY A 42 2.49 -4.52 14.32
CA GLY A 42 1.86 -3.27 14.68
C GLY A 42 0.84 -2.77 13.66
N TRP A 43 0.21 -3.68 12.91
CA TRP A 43 -0.80 -3.34 11.91
C TRP A 43 -2.21 -3.59 12.42
N LYS A 44 -3.14 -2.72 12.01
CA LYS A 44 -4.56 -2.87 12.29
C LYS A 44 -5.24 -3.72 11.21
N LEU A 45 -6.03 -4.71 11.62
CA LEU A 45 -6.84 -5.54 10.72
C LEU A 45 -8.31 -5.16 10.85
N PHE A 46 -8.88 -4.60 9.77
CA PHE A 46 -10.30 -4.27 9.67
C PHE A 46 -11.06 -5.41 9.00
N VAL A 47 -12.08 -5.90 9.70
CA VAL A 47 -12.99 -6.94 9.17
C VAL A 47 -14.41 -6.41 9.30
N THR A 48 -14.99 -5.98 8.20
CA THR A 48 -16.35 -5.45 8.13
C THR A 48 -17.25 -6.40 7.35
N ASN A 49 -18.51 -6.06 7.19
CA ASN A 49 -19.43 -6.80 6.33
C ASN A 49 -19.22 -6.55 4.82
N LYS A 50 -18.45 -5.51 4.46
CA LYS A 50 -18.18 -5.09 3.08
C LYS A 50 -16.76 -5.46 2.61
N LEU A 51 -15.76 -5.37 3.50
CA LEU A 51 -14.35 -5.60 3.16
C LEU A 51 -13.53 -6.16 4.31
N ILE A 52 -12.35 -6.70 3.95
CA ILE A 52 -11.24 -6.98 4.88
C ILE A 52 -10.05 -6.12 4.41
N LYS A 53 -9.49 -5.32 5.31
CA LYS A 53 -8.31 -4.47 5.07
C LYS A 53 -7.26 -4.70 6.14
N LEU A 54 -6.05 -4.99 5.71
CA LEU A 54 -4.87 -4.90 6.57
C LEU A 54 -4.25 -3.52 6.35
N GLU A 55 -4.19 -2.70 7.39
CA GLU A 55 -3.61 -1.35 7.33
C GLU A 55 -2.10 -1.45 7.41
N LYS A 56 -1.47 -1.60 6.24
CA LYS A 56 -0.03 -1.81 6.09
C LYS A 56 0.72 -0.48 6.14
N LEU A 57 0.99 0.00 7.35
CA LEU A 57 1.87 1.14 7.56
C LEU A 57 3.33 0.67 7.48
N PRO A 58 4.16 1.27 6.62
CA PRO A 58 5.58 0.95 6.57
C PRO A 58 6.30 1.45 7.83
N ALA A 59 7.54 0.99 8.04
CA ALA A 59 8.42 1.55 9.06
C ALA A 59 8.86 2.97 8.68
N GLU A 60 9.08 3.17 7.39
CA GLU A 60 9.45 4.42 6.75
C GLU A 60 8.81 4.47 5.37
N ALA A 61 8.34 5.64 4.95
CA ALA A 61 7.74 5.82 3.63
C ALA A 61 8.83 5.87 2.54
N HIS A 62 8.63 5.08 1.49
CA HIS A 62 9.50 5.11 0.31
C HIS A 62 8.70 5.48 -0.95
N PRO A 63 9.32 6.14 -1.95
CA PRO A 63 8.64 6.57 -3.18
C PRO A 63 7.90 5.45 -3.93
N PHE A 64 8.40 4.21 -3.87
CA PHE A 64 7.77 3.06 -4.53
C PHE A 64 6.49 2.57 -3.83
N MET A 65 6.18 3.06 -2.62
CA MET A 65 4.98 2.68 -1.85
C MET A 65 3.75 3.52 -2.21
N GLY A 66 3.91 4.56 -3.03
CA GLY A 66 2.81 5.40 -3.51
C GLY A 66 1.90 4.71 -4.53
N ILE A 67 0.86 5.41 -4.94
CA ILE A 67 -0.05 4.93 -6.00
C ILE A 67 0.69 4.95 -7.33
N GLN A 68 1.13 3.77 -7.81
CA GLN A 68 2.06 3.63 -8.94
C GLN A 68 1.56 4.21 -10.27
N ARG A 69 0.26 4.40 -10.42
CA ARG A 69 -0.33 5.02 -11.61
C ARG A 69 -0.38 6.54 -11.55
N PHE A 70 -0.18 7.14 -10.36
CA PHE A 70 -0.18 8.59 -10.21
C PHE A 70 1.21 9.16 -10.53
N GLU A 71 1.23 10.21 -11.35
CA GLU A 71 2.44 10.82 -11.89
C GLU A 71 2.63 12.26 -11.39
N SER A 72 1.60 12.83 -10.76
CA SER A 72 1.61 14.22 -10.32
C SER A 72 0.96 14.40 -8.95
N VAL A 73 1.37 15.46 -8.24
CA VAL A 73 0.75 15.87 -6.98
C VAL A 73 -0.72 16.21 -7.17
N ASN A 74 -1.09 16.78 -8.34
CA ASN A 74 -2.48 17.13 -8.65
C ASN A 74 -3.41 15.90 -8.61
N GLU A 75 -2.93 14.72 -9.03
CA GLU A 75 -3.73 13.48 -8.97
C GLU A 75 -4.00 13.07 -7.52
N TYR A 76 -3.04 13.25 -6.61
CA TYR A 76 -3.26 13.02 -5.17
C TYR A 76 -4.21 14.06 -4.56
N MET A 77 -4.09 15.34 -4.94
CA MET A 77 -4.99 16.40 -4.46
C MET A 77 -6.44 16.14 -4.94
N LEU A 78 -6.61 15.74 -6.20
CA LEU A 78 -7.92 15.34 -6.74
C LEU A 78 -8.48 14.10 -6.04
N LEU A 79 -7.63 13.13 -5.69
CA LEU A 79 -8.06 11.98 -4.88
C LEU A 79 -8.52 12.41 -3.49
N CYS A 80 -7.78 13.29 -2.81
CA CYS A 80 -8.19 13.82 -1.51
C CYS A 80 -9.53 14.56 -1.61
N ALA A 81 -9.72 15.39 -2.63
CA ALA A 81 -10.99 16.09 -2.86
C ALA A 81 -12.14 15.13 -3.13
N LEU A 82 -11.90 14.06 -3.91
CA LEU A 82 -12.88 13.00 -4.13
C LEU A 82 -13.25 12.28 -2.82
N LEU A 83 -12.26 11.96 -1.98
CA LEU A 83 -12.51 11.31 -0.68
C LEU A 83 -13.36 12.19 0.23
N ILE A 84 -13.08 13.50 0.30
CA ILE A 84 -13.88 14.48 1.06
C ILE A 84 -15.33 14.48 0.53
N TYR A 85 -15.51 14.60 -0.78
CA TYR A 85 -16.84 14.58 -1.40
C TYR A 85 -17.64 13.30 -1.08
N LEU A 86 -16.96 12.14 -1.14
CA LEU A 86 -17.60 10.86 -0.86
C LEU A 86 -17.93 10.66 0.62
N ASP A 87 -17.15 11.25 1.52
CA ASP A 87 -17.40 11.17 2.98
C ASP A 87 -18.66 11.93 3.38
N GLU A 88 -18.99 13.02 2.69
CA GLU A 88 -20.22 13.79 2.88
C GLU A 88 -21.49 13.08 2.36
N LYS A 89 -21.34 12.08 1.50
CA LYS A 89 -22.45 11.36 0.88
C LYS A 89 -22.77 10.06 1.63
N MET A 90 -24.05 9.73 1.73
CA MET A 90 -24.46 8.43 2.27
C MET A 90 -24.09 7.29 1.31
N ASP A 91 -23.84 6.11 1.87
CA ASP A 91 -23.62 4.89 1.10
C ASP A 91 -24.81 4.62 0.16
N GLY A 92 -24.53 4.26 -1.09
CA GLY A 92 -25.55 4.03 -2.12
C GLY A 92 -26.08 5.29 -2.80
N THR A 93 -25.61 6.49 -2.44
CA THR A 93 -26.01 7.72 -3.13
C THR A 93 -25.49 7.73 -4.56
N HIS A 94 -26.36 8.09 -5.50
CA HIS A 94 -26.02 8.27 -6.91
C HIS A 94 -25.79 9.76 -7.21
N PHE A 95 -24.83 10.05 -8.08
CA PHE A 95 -24.52 11.41 -8.54
C PHE A 95 -23.91 11.37 -9.95
N LEU A 96 -24.07 12.47 -10.68
CA LEU A 96 -23.53 12.64 -12.02
C LEU A 96 -22.07 13.12 -11.99
N LEU A 97 -21.35 12.83 -13.06
CA LEU A 97 -19.96 13.32 -13.25
C LEU A 97 -19.92 14.86 -13.20
N SER A 98 -20.87 15.55 -13.79
CA SER A 98 -20.97 17.01 -13.76
C SER A 98 -21.13 17.56 -12.34
N GLU A 99 -22.02 16.95 -11.51
CA GLU A 99 -22.19 17.32 -10.11
C GLU A 99 -20.88 17.11 -9.32
N LEU A 100 -20.21 15.99 -9.56
CA LEU A 100 -18.93 15.69 -8.92
C LEU A 100 -17.86 16.73 -9.26
N ILE A 101 -17.73 17.11 -10.55
CA ILE A 101 -16.75 18.10 -11.01
C ILE A 101 -16.97 19.44 -10.29
N GLU A 102 -18.22 19.95 -10.28
CA GLU A 102 -18.54 21.21 -9.61
C GLU A 102 -18.18 21.21 -8.11
N ASN A 103 -18.37 20.09 -7.43
CA ASN A 103 -18.04 19.98 -6.01
C ASN A 103 -16.53 19.84 -5.78
N ILE A 104 -15.83 19.06 -6.61
CA ILE A 104 -14.36 18.96 -6.53
C ILE A 104 -13.73 20.34 -6.74
N GLU A 105 -14.17 21.12 -7.73
CA GLU A 105 -13.69 22.49 -7.96
C GLU A 105 -13.86 23.38 -6.73
N LYS A 106 -14.98 23.28 -6.03
CA LYS A 106 -15.22 24.03 -4.78
C LYS A 106 -14.28 23.59 -3.65
N ILE A 107 -14.03 22.29 -3.53
CA ILE A 107 -13.16 21.74 -2.48
C ILE A 107 -11.71 22.16 -2.70
N ILE A 108 -11.21 22.14 -3.94
CA ILE A 108 -9.81 22.46 -4.24
C ILE A 108 -9.57 23.98 -4.41
N ALA A 109 -10.63 24.80 -4.45
CA ALA A 109 -10.51 26.24 -4.66
C ALA A 109 -9.61 26.90 -3.60
N GLY A 110 -8.56 27.57 -4.05
CA GLY A 110 -7.56 28.22 -3.19
C GLY A 110 -6.44 27.32 -2.66
N TYR A 111 -6.48 26.01 -2.90
CA TYR A 111 -5.43 25.07 -2.49
C TYR A 111 -4.55 24.61 -3.65
N ALA A 112 -5.06 24.61 -4.88
CA ALA A 112 -4.32 24.16 -6.06
C ALA A 112 -4.67 25.00 -7.31
N ASP A 113 -3.70 25.13 -8.21
CA ASP A 113 -3.94 25.66 -9.56
C ASP A 113 -4.39 24.54 -10.49
N ILE A 114 -5.55 23.95 -10.19
CA ILE A 114 -6.21 22.92 -10.98
C ILE A 114 -7.47 23.53 -11.59
N ASP A 115 -7.59 23.46 -12.92
CA ASP A 115 -8.71 23.96 -13.69
C ASP A 115 -9.29 22.83 -14.54
N LEU A 116 -10.41 22.26 -14.10
CA LEU A 116 -11.02 21.07 -14.73
C LEU A 116 -11.63 21.37 -16.11
N THR A 117 -11.59 22.62 -16.57
CA THR A 117 -11.85 22.98 -17.99
C THR A 117 -10.64 22.70 -18.89
N ARG A 118 -9.43 22.67 -18.33
CA ARG A 118 -8.20 22.28 -19.05
C ARG A 118 -8.17 20.77 -19.29
N PHE A 119 -7.81 20.39 -20.50
CA PHE A 119 -7.75 18.97 -20.89
C PHE A 119 -6.84 18.11 -19.98
N THR A 120 -5.69 18.65 -19.60
CA THR A 120 -4.71 17.96 -18.74
C THR A 120 -5.28 17.64 -17.36
N ASP A 121 -5.91 18.62 -16.71
CA ASP A 121 -6.42 18.50 -15.35
C ASP A 121 -7.67 17.61 -15.32
N ARG A 122 -8.51 17.74 -16.35
CA ARG A 122 -9.66 16.84 -16.53
C ARG A 122 -9.20 15.39 -16.75
N ARG A 123 -8.13 15.16 -17.52
CA ARG A 123 -7.56 13.82 -17.70
C ARG A 123 -7.03 13.24 -16.39
N SER A 124 -6.40 14.08 -15.56
CA SER A 124 -5.98 13.69 -14.22
C SER A 124 -7.17 13.29 -13.34
N LEU A 125 -8.27 14.05 -13.38
CA LEU A 125 -9.51 13.66 -12.67
C LEU A 125 -10.05 12.31 -13.17
N ILE A 126 -10.14 12.12 -14.48
CA ILE A 126 -10.60 10.84 -15.05
C ILE A 126 -9.71 9.67 -14.61
N LYS A 127 -8.39 9.87 -14.53
CA LYS A 127 -7.44 8.87 -14.02
C LYS A 127 -7.71 8.54 -12.55
N VAL A 128 -8.01 9.53 -11.72
CA VAL A 128 -8.41 9.35 -10.31
C VAL A 128 -9.75 8.62 -10.19
N LEU A 129 -10.73 8.94 -11.03
CA LEU A 129 -12.03 8.25 -11.04
C LEU A 129 -11.90 6.78 -11.46
N LYS A 130 -11.09 6.49 -12.49
CA LYS A 130 -10.77 5.10 -12.88
C LYS A 130 -10.12 4.34 -11.72
N PHE A 131 -9.20 4.98 -11.00
CA PHE A 131 -8.62 4.40 -9.79
C PHE A 131 -9.67 4.15 -8.70
N ALA A 132 -10.57 5.09 -8.43
CA ALA A 132 -11.62 4.95 -7.43
C ALA A 132 -12.61 3.82 -7.77
N VAL A 133 -12.94 3.63 -9.05
CA VAL A 133 -13.77 2.49 -9.51
C VAL A 133 -13.03 1.17 -9.36
N GLU A 134 -11.74 1.10 -9.72
CA GLU A 134 -10.94 -0.10 -9.55
C GLU A 134 -10.82 -0.49 -8.08
N MET A 135 -10.62 0.50 -7.21
CA MET A 135 -10.62 0.32 -5.75
C MET A 135 -12.02 0.06 -5.18
N SER A 136 -13.06 0.03 -6.00
CA SER A 136 -14.46 -0.17 -5.59
C SER A 136 -15.00 0.91 -4.63
N MET A 137 -14.38 2.07 -4.55
CA MET A 137 -14.91 3.23 -3.83
C MET A 137 -16.11 3.84 -4.57
N LEU A 138 -16.08 3.76 -5.89
CA LEU A 138 -17.16 4.13 -6.80
C LEU A 138 -17.61 2.92 -7.62
N LYS A 139 -18.88 2.91 -7.98
CA LYS A 139 -19.46 1.99 -8.97
C LYS A 139 -20.10 2.82 -10.07
N ILE A 140 -19.93 2.41 -11.33
CA ILE A 140 -20.63 3.00 -12.46
C ILE A 140 -22.00 2.36 -12.53
N SER A 141 -23.04 3.17 -12.42
CA SER A 141 -24.44 2.74 -12.55
C SER A 141 -24.96 2.92 -13.97
N ASP A 142 -24.49 3.95 -14.68
CA ASP A 142 -24.80 4.20 -16.09
C ASP A 142 -23.72 5.04 -16.76
N GLY A 143 -23.59 4.93 -18.09
CA GLY A 143 -22.56 5.62 -18.86
C GLY A 143 -21.22 4.90 -18.91
N SER A 144 -20.19 5.57 -19.46
CA SER A 144 -18.82 5.04 -19.58
C SER A 144 -17.80 6.15 -19.33
N ILE A 145 -16.81 5.84 -18.48
CA ILE A 145 -15.68 6.76 -18.21
C ILE A 145 -14.87 7.03 -19.47
N GLU A 146 -14.70 6.01 -20.32
CA GLU A 146 -13.93 6.13 -21.58
C GLU A 146 -14.64 7.09 -22.55
N ALA A 147 -15.98 7.05 -22.61
CA ALA A 147 -16.75 7.98 -23.42
C ALA A 147 -16.65 9.40 -22.87
N ALA A 148 -16.72 9.61 -21.57
CA ALA A 148 -16.57 10.91 -20.92
C ALA A 148 -15.14 11.47 -20.98
N GLU A 149 -14.12 10.63 -21.14
CA GLU A 149 -12.74 11.03 -21.39
C GLU A 149 -12.58 11.64 -22.79
N GLN A 150 -13.28 11.07 -23.79
CA GLN A 150 -13.22 11.52 -25.19
C GLN A 150 -14.16 12.69 -25.51
N ASP A 151 -15.33 12.70 -24.86
CA ASP A 151 -16.37 13.70 -25.10
C ASP A 151 -16.90 14.25 -23.77
N GLN A 152 -16.63 15.53 -23.52
CA GLN A 152 -17.00 16.23 -22.28
C GLN A 152 -18.53 16.36 -22.09
N SER A 153 -19.31 16.19 -23.15
CA SER A 153 -20.78 16.21 -23.07
C SER A 153 -21.38 14.90 -22.53
N LYS A 154 -20.56 13.85 -22.42
CA LYS A 154 -21.02 12.54 -21.93
C LYS A 154 -21.04 12.52 -20.42
N GLU A 155 -22.19 12.17 -19.89
CA GLU A 155 -22.39 11.96 -18.46
C GLU A 155 -22.09 10.52 -18.03
N VAL A 156 -21.69 10.38 -16.78
CA VAL A 156 -21.51 9.10 -16.10
C VAL A 156 -22.24 9.19 -14.77
N LEU A 157 -23.09 8.21 -14.50
CA LEU A 157 -23.76 8.08 -13.22
C LEU A 157 -22.96 7.15 -12.30
N TYR A 158 -22.47 7.70 -11.21
CA TYR A 158 -21.74 6.97 -10.18
C TYR A 158 -22.63 6.65 -8.98
N GLU A 159 -22.28 5.57 -8.28
CA GLU A 159 -22.81 5.20 -6.97
C GLU A 159 -21.66 5.22 -5.94
N ASN A 160 -21.86 5.91 -4.80
CA ASN A 160 -20.96 5.84 -3.65
C ASN A 160 -21.12 4.50 -2.93
N THR A 161 -20.09 3.67 -2.92
CA THR A 161 -20.15 2.35 -2.23
C THR A 161 -19.99 2.47 -0.71
N GLY A 162 -19.48 3.60 -0.22
CA GLY A 162 -19.09 3.85 1.18
C GLY A 162 -17.76 3.21 1.58
N LEU A 163 -17.00 2.67 0.62
CA LEU A 163 -15.68 2.07 0.90
C LEU A 163 -14.57 3.13 1.04
N SER A 164 -14.79 4.34 0.52
CA SER A 164 -13.87 5.48 0.65
C SER A 164 -13.47 5.77 2.09
N LYS A 165 -14.37 5.57 3.06
CA LYS A 165 -14.14 5.72 4.51
C LYS A 165 -13.02 4.84 5.06
N PHE A 166 -12.74 3.73 4.39
CA PHE A 166 -11.67 2.80 4.78
C PHE A 166 -10.38 3.02 3.98
N PHE A 167 -10.36 3.97 3.04
CA PHE A 167 -9.19 4.17 2.19
C PHE A 167 -8.06 4.89 2.94
N SER A 168 -8.37 5.98 3.61
CA SER A 168 -7.41 6.72 4.42
C SER A 168 -7.01 5.95 5.67
N VAL A 169 -5.85 6.30 6.21
CA VAL A 169 -5.39 5.85 7.52
C VAL A 169 -6.05 6.70 8.59
N ASN A 170 -6.55 6.08 9.64
CA ASN A 170 -7.01 6.83 10.81
C ASN A 170 -5.81 7.29 11.63
N HIS A 171 -5.59 8.59 11.67
CA HIS A 171 -4.61 9.19 12.57
C HIS A 171 -5.22 9.34 13.97
N ASP A 172 -4.54 8.79 14.97
CA ASP A 172 -4.99 8.88 16.39
C ASP A 172 -4.81 10.28 16.97
N SER A 173 -4.13 11.20 16.24
CA SER A 173 -3.87 12.58 16.65
C SER A 173 -4.58 13.59 15.74
N SER A 174 -4.89 14.76 16.30
CA SER A 174 -5.50 15.84 15.53
C SER A 174 -4.55 16.32 14.44
N ILE A 175 -4.96 16.18 13.17
CA ILE A 175 -4.23 16.69 12.01
C ILE A 175 -4.08 18.22 12.08
N SER A 176 -4.97 18.91 12.81
CA SER A 176 -4.89 20.38 13.02
C SER A 176 -3.64 20.85 13.75
N GLU A 177 -2.90 19.95 14.41
CA GLU A 177 -1.63 20.25 15.06
C GLU A 177 -0.43 20.22 14.10
N TYR A 178 -0.62 19.71 12.88
CA TYR A 178 0.44 19.62 11.88
C TYR A 178 0.65 20.97 11.20
N THR A 179 1.90 21.37 11.07
CA THR A 179 2.30 22.64 10.44
C THR A 179 2.95 22.42 9.10
N ASP A 180 3.51 21.22 8.85
CA ASP A 180 4.26 20.85 7.68
C ASP A 180 4.00 19.37 7.34
N TYR A 181 4.32 18.96 6.10
CA TYR A 181 4.25 17.55 5.67
C TYR A 181 5.25 16.66 6.43
N HIS A 182 6.35 17.19 6.89
CA HIS A 182 7.30 16.48 7.75
C HIS A 182 6.68 15.99 9.07
N ASP A 183 5.66 16.69 9.58
CA ASP A 183 4.94 16.25 10.76
C ASP A 183 4.22 14.91 10.53
N PHE A 184 3.72 14.68 9.29
CA PHE A 184 3.16 13.38 8.89
C PHE A 184 4.23 12.29 8.78
N GLU A 185 5.39 12.61 8.20
CA GLU A 185 6.51 11.69 8.10
C GLU A 185 7.03 11.28 9.46
N ASN A 186 7.27 12.25 10.35
CA ASN A 186 7.77 12.00 11.70
C ASN A 186 6.81 11.19 12.56
N ARG A 187 5.51 11.43 12.47
CA ARG A 187 4.50 10.67 13.24
C ARG A 187 4.17 9.31 12.65
N SER A 188 4.31 9.13 11.36
CA SER A 188 4.16 7.82 10.72
C SER A 188 5.43 6.96 10.82
N SER A 189 6.57 7.60 11.06
CA SER A 189 7.84 6.92 11.25
C SER A 189 7.88 6.20 12.60
N LEU A 190 8.41 4.98 12.57
CA LEU A 190 8.74 4.22 13.79
C LEU A 190 10.15 4.56 14.33
N TYR A 191 10.82 5.56 13.77
CA TYR A 191 12.09 6.09 14.26
C TYR A 191 11.78 7.27 15.20
N THR A 192 11.63 6.99 16.50
CA THR A 192 11.30 7.97 17.54
C THR A 192 12.37 7.94 18.63
N ASP A 193 12.53 9.06 19.35
CA ASP A 193 13.48 9.17 20.47
C ASP A 193 13.06 8.25 21.65
N ASP A 194 11.77 8.00 21.82
CA ASP A 194 11.22 7.10 22.83
C ASP A 194 11.12 5.65 22.31
N GLU A 195 12.26 5.07 21.94
CA GLU A 195 12.33 3.74 21.36
C GLU A 195 12.07 2.64 22.40
N THR A 196 10.89 2.02 22.32
CA THR A 196 10.56 0.82 23.09
C THR A 196 10.92 -0.45 22.31
N ASP A 197 11.12 -1.58 23.01
CA ASP A 197 11.35 -2.88 22.35
C ASP A 197 10.22 -3.26 21.38
N MET A 198 8.99 -2.83 21.67
CA MET A 198 7.84 -3.09 20.81
C MET A 198 7.91 -2.27 19.51
N VAL A 199 8.30 -0.98 19.57
CA VAL A 199 8.48 -0.11 18.40
C VAL A 199 9.55 -0.68 17.49
N ARG A 200 10.69 -1.11 18.05
CA ARG A 200 11.77 -1.75 17.29
C ARG A 200 11.32 -3.06 16.64
N THR A 201 10.60 -3.90 17.39
CA THR A 201 10.02 -5.14 16.87
C THR A 201 9.13 -4.84 15.65
N ASN A 202 8.18 -3.92 15.78
CA ASN A 202 7.28 -3.53 14.70
C ASN A 202 8.06 -3.01 13.48
N ARG A 203 9.09 -2.17 13.71
CA ARG A 203 9.91 -1.61 12.64
C ARG A 203 10.64 -2.71 11.85
N VAL A 204 11.29 -3.65 12.53
CA VAL A 204 12.02 -4.75 11.89
C VAL A 204 11.07 -5.65 11.09
N TYR A 205 9.92 -6.05 11.66
CA TYR A 205 8.95 -6.86 10.93
C TYR A 205 8.37 -6.13 9.71
N ARG A 206 8.07 -4.84 9.82
CA ARG A 206 7.58 -4.03 8.69
C ARG A 206 8.62 -3.89 7.58
N ARG A 207 9.88 -3.66 7.92
CA ARG A 207 10.98 -3.60 6.95
C ARG A 207 11.12 -4.93 6.20
N LEU A 208 11.08 -6.06 6.90
CA LEU A 208 11.17 -7.39 6.27
C LEU A 208 9.97 -7.73 5.39
N LEU A 209 8.78 -7.22 5.69
CA LEU A 209 7.55 -7.57 4.97
C LEU A 209 7.19 -6.61 3.83
N LEU A 210 7.60 -5.33 3.89
CA LEU A 210 7.20 -4.31 2.92
C LEU A 210 8.36 -3.78 2.07
N GLN A 211 9.60 -3.97 2.49
CA GLN A 211 10.76 -3.55 1.70
C GLN A 211 11.37 -4.75 0.98
N PRO A 212 11.95 -4.56 -0.21
CA PRO A 212 12.65 -5.63 -0.93
C PRO A 212 13.82 -6.21 -0.13
N SER A 213 14.42 -5.39 0.73
CA SER A 213 15.54 -5.73 1.57
C SER A 213 15.64 -4.73 2.73
N MET A 214 16.17 -5.20 3.84
CA MET A 214 16.52 -4.39 4.98
C MET A 214 18.03 -4.17 4.95
N TYR A 215 18.48 -2.96 4.63
CA TYR A 215 19.91 -2.58 4.60
C TYR A 215 20.32 -1.85 5.87
N TRP A 216 21.60 -1.97 6.23
CA TRP A 216 22.27 -1.18 7.27
C TRP A 216 23.72 -0.92 6.88
N ASP A 217 24.18 0.29 7.15
CA ASP A 217 25.53 0.75 6.78
C ASP A 217 26.55 0.64 7.95
N SER A 218 26.05 0.40 9.16
CA SER A 218 26.87 0.34 10.37
C SER A 218 26.56 -0.91 11.19
N ASP A 219 27.58 -1.50 11.79
CA ASP A 219 27.43 -2.62 12.74
C ASP A 219 26.75 -2.18 14.06
N ASP A 220 26.64 -0.87 14.32
CA ASP A 220 25.95 -0.30 15.46
C ASP A 220 24.45 -0.03 15.19
N ASP A 221 23.94 -0.42 14.01
CA ASP A 221 22.50 -0.28 13.68
C ASP A 221 21.65 -1.17 14.61
N MET A 222 20.80 -0.55 15.41
CA MET A 222 20.02 -1.22 16.45
C MET A 222 19.01 -2.21 15.90
N ASP A 223 18.48 -1.99 14.67
CA ASP A 223 17.55 -2.90 14.01
C ASP A 223 18.26 -4.15 13.53
N SER A 224 19.46 -4.00 12.97
CA SER A 224 20.28 -5.14 12.52
C SER A 224 20.76 -5.98 13.70
N ILE A 225 21.19 -5.35 14.81
CA ILE A 225 21.56 -6.05 16.05
C ILE A 225 20.35 -6.84 16.59
N TYR A 226 19.17 -6.21 16.64
CA TYR A 226 17.93 -6.88 17.07
C TYR A 226 17.59 -8.07 16.17
N LEU A 227 17.62 -7.87 14.84
CA LEU A 227 17.34 -8.92 13.87
C LEU A 227 18.28 -10.11 14.01
N ILE A 228 19.59 -9.86 14.11
CA ILE A 228 20.61 -10.90 14.24
C ILE A 228 20.42 -11.70 15.56
N ASN A 229 20.21 -11.00 16.66
CA ASN A 229 20.02 -11.62 17.98
C ASN A 229 18.71 -12.43 18.06
N GLN A 230 17.63 -11.94 17.43
CA GLN A 230 16.31 -12.57 17.47
C GLN A 230 15.99 -13.39 16.20
N ARG A 231 16.97 -13.64 15.33
CA ARG A 231 16.77 -14.25 13.98
C ARG A 231 15.93 -15.51 13.98
N GLN A 232 16.13 -16.41 14.95
CA GLN A 232 15.38 -17.68 15.01
C GLN A 232 13.93 -17.47 15.42
N TYR A 233 13.68 -16.52 16.32
CA TYR A 233 12.33 -16.17 16.77
C TYR A 233 11.55 -15.47 15.67
N ILE A 234 12.16 -14.48 15.02
CA ILE A 234 11.59 -13.76 13.87
C ILE A 234 11.30 -14.74 12.74
N TYR A 235 12.26 -15.58 12.36
CA TYR A 235 12.07 -16.59 11.32
C TYR A 235 10.89 -17.52 11.61
N LYS A 236 10.78 -18.06 12.84
CA LYS A 236 9.67 -18.95 13.23
C LYS A 236 8.32 -18.28 13.10
N HIS A 237 8.23 -17.00 13.45
CA HIS A 237 6.98 -16.22 13.29
C HIS A 237 6.65 -16.00 11.82
N LEU A 238 7.61 -15.51 11.04
CA LEU A 238 7.41 -15.25 9.61
C LEU A 238 7.10 -16.55 8.86
N ASP A 239 7.80 -17.64 9.14
CA ASP A 239 7.54 -18.95 8.52
C ASP A 239 6.14 -19.47 8.88
N LYS A 240 5.72 -19.35 10.15
CA LYS A 240 4.40 -19.78 10.62
C LYS A 240 3.25 -19.05 9.93
N TYR A 241 3.34 -17.74 9.76
CA TYR A 241 2.22 -16.89 9.33
C TYR A 241 2.26 -16.51 7.85
N VAL A 242 3.46 -16.28 7.32
CA VAL A 242 3.67 -15.84 5.93
C VAL A 242 4.20 -16.98 5.06
N GLY A 243 5.17 -17.73 5.60
CA GLY A 243 5.86 -18.81 4.88
C GLY A 243 6.92 -18.27 3.93
N GLY A 244 8.17 -18.71 4.13
CA GLY A 244 9.29 -18.23 3.32
C GLY A 244 10.64 -18.46 3.99
N ARG A 245 11.64 -17.75 3.52
CA ARG A 245 13.02 -17.84 3.99
C ARG A 245 13.57 -16.47 4.37
N LEU A 246 14.21 -16.40 5.53
CA LEU A 246 14.96 -15.25 6.00
C LEU A 246 16.47 -15.48 5.74
N ASP A 247 17.07 -14.68 4.87
CA ASP A 247 18.49 -14.69 4.61
C ASP A 247 19.14 -13.42 5.18
N ILE A 248 20.17 -13.59 5.99
CA ILE A 248 20.91 -12.49 6.63
C ILE A 248 22.35 -12.53 6.13
N HIS A 249 22.82 -11.39 5.61
CA HIS A 249 24.16 -11.18 5.08
C HIS A 249 24.83 -10.01 5.80
N THR A 250 26.10 -9.76 5.50
CA THR A 250 26.79 -8.56 5.97
C THR A 250 26.14 -7.32 5.36
N GLY A 251 25.53 -6.47 6.19
CA GLY A 251 24.90 -5.21 5.76
C GLY A 251 23.48 -5.33 5.19
N ALA A 252 22.90 -6.54 5.11
CA ALA A 252 21.55 -6.69 4.58
C ALA A 252 20.82 -7.95 5.07
N ALA A 253 19.50 -7.87 5.11
CA ALA A 253 18.62 -9.03 5.28
C ALA A 253 17.49 -9.04 4.24
N PHE A 254 17.08 -10.24 3.84
CA PHE A 254 16.04 -10.47 2.85
C PHE A 254 15.04 -11.48 3.39
N TYR A 255 13.76 -11.18 3.27
CA TYR A 255 12.72 -12.15 3.50
C TYR A 255 12.03 -12.51 2.17
N MET A 256 12.19 -13.76 1.76
CA MET A 256 11.63 -14.26 0.50
C MET A 256 10.43 -15.15 0.80
N ILE A 257 9.26 -14.74 0.34
CA ILE A 257 8.02 -15.51 0.46
C ILE A 257 8.14 -16.76 -0.44
N SER A 258 7.69 -17.91 0.06
CA SER A 258 7.67 -19.16 -0.71
C SER A 258 6.76 -19.03 -1.93
N GLU A 259 7.18 -19.57 -3.09
CA GLU A 259 6.42 -19.56 -4.36
C GLU A 259 4.98 -20.07 -4.19
N ASP A 260 4.77 -21.07 -3.34
CA ASP A 260 3.44 -21.63 -3.06
C ASP A 260 2.49 -20.63 -2.34
N ASN A 261 3.04 -19.59 -1.74
CA ASN A 261 2.31 -18.58 -0.95
C ASN A 261 2.20 -17.22 -1.64
N VAL A 262 2.86 -17.01 -2.79
CA VAL A 262 2.79 -15.76 -3.56
C VAL A 262 1.47 -15.68 -4.32
N PHE A 263 0.79 -14.54 -4.26
CA PHE A 263 -0.41 -14.21 -5.04
C PHE A 263 -0.13 -13.24 -6.19
N GLY A 264 0.90 -12.44 -6.06
CA GLY A 264 1.26 -11.42 -7.02
C GLY A 264 2.24 -11.90 -8.09
N LYS A 265 3.02 -10.96 -8.60
CA LYS A 265 3.99 -11.23 -9.67
C LYS A 265 5.27 -11.80 -9.09
N ILE A 266 5.67 -12.97 -9.58
CA ILE A 266 6.95 -13.59 -9.25
C ILE A 266 8.05 -12.94 -10.11
N HIS A 267 9.24 -12.72 -9.52
CA HIS A 267 10.42 -12.29 -10.26
C HIS A 267 11.44 -13.43 -10.35
N PRO A 268 12.07 -13.63 -11.53
CA PRO A 268 11.86 -12.89 -12.77
C PRO A 268 10.48 -13.16 -13.39
N SER A 269 9.83 -12.09 -13.85
CA SER A 269 8.56 -12.19 -14.56
C SER A 269 8.81 -12.59 -16.03
N GLU A 270 7.75 -12.94 -16.79
CA GLU A 270 7.84 -13.24 -18.22
C GLU A 270 8.31 -12.07 -19.10
N LYS A 271 8.44 -10.86 -18.53
CA LYS A 271 8.93 -9.69 -19.25
C LYS A 271 10.44 -9.80 -19.51
N SER A 272 10.88 -9.53 -20.74
CA SER A 272 12.29 -9.56 -21.15
C SER A 272 13.22 -8.77 -20.22
N ILE A 273 12.79 -7.58 -19.76
CA ILE A 273 13.54 -6.75 -18.79
C ILE A 273 13.86 -7.51 -17.50
N SER A 274 12.90 -8.26 -16.96
CA SER A 274 13.08 -9.03 -15.73
C SER A 274 14.12 -10.14 -15.91
N GLY A 275 14.12 -10.79 -17.07
CA GLY A 275 15.14 -11.77 -17.45
C GLY A 275 16.53 -11.16 -17.59
N PHE A 276 16.65 -9.98 -18.23
CA PHE A 276 17.90 -9.24 -18.30
C PHE A 276 18.48 -8.86 -16.94
N ILE A 277 17.64 -8.37 -16.02
CA ILE A 277 18.06 -8.04 -14.65
C ILE A 277 18.62 -9.29 -13.97
N ALA A 278 17.95 -10.42 -14.06
CA ALA A 278 18.40 -11.68 -13.46
C ALA A 278 19.75 -12.13 -14.04
N LEU A 279 19.96 -12.01 -15.36
CA LEU A 279 21.23 -12.32 -16.01
C LEU A 279 22.35 -11.37 -15.56
N MET A 280 22.08 -10.08 -15.46
CA MET A 280 23.05 -9.10 -14.93
C MET A 280 23.46 -9.40 -13.49
N CYS A 281 22.50 -9.70 -12.62
CA CYS A 281 22.78 -10.10 -11.23
C CYS A 281 23.65 -11.38 -11.19
N GLY A 282 23.36 -12.36 -12.06
CA GLY A 282 24.19 -13.56 -12.22
C GLY A 282 25.62 -13.23 -12.60
N LYS A 283 25.81 -12.33 -13.59
CA LYS A 283 27.15 -11.92 -14.06
C LYS A 283 27.92 -11.17 -12.99
N ILE A 284 27.30 -10.22 -12.31
CA ILE A 284 27.91 -9.49 -11.19
C ILE A 284 28.39 -10.47 -10.11
N ARG A 285 27.59 -11.48 -9.76
CA ARG A 285 27.98 -12.51 -8.79
C ARG A 285 29.21 -13.30 -9.24
N GLU A 286 29.28 -13.70 -10.52
CA GLU A 286 30.46 -14.39 -11.09
C GLU A 286 31.72 -13.53 -11.04
N ASP A 287 31.61 -12.23 -11.38
CA ASP A 287 32.72 -11.30 -11.38
C ASP A 287 33.26 -11.04 -9.95
N ILE A 288 32.34 -10.89 -8.97
CA ILE A 288 32.70 -10.77 -7.55
C ILE A 288 33.41 -12.04 -7.05
N ALA A 289 32.90 -13.22 -7.39
CA ALA A 289 33.52 -14.49 -7.01
C ALA A 289 34.93 -14.63 -7.62
N THR A 290 35.16 -14.19 -8.85
CA THR A 290 36.44 -14.19 -9.53
C THR A 290 37.43 -13.25 -8.85
N ILE A 291 37.00 -12.04 -8.46
CA ILE A 291 37.83 -11.06 -7.75
C ILE A 291 38.26 -11.58 -6.37
N ASN A 292 37.34 -12.23 -5.63
CA ASN A 292 37.62 -12.77 -4.29
C ASN A 292 38.56 -13.99 -4.35
N ASN A 293 38.54 -14.76 -5.42
CA ASN A 293 39.43 -15.91 -5.61
C ASN A 293 40.84 -15.51 -6.14
N SER A 294 41.01 -14.26 -6.58
CA SER A 294 42.29 -13.72 -7.06
C SER A 294 43.07 -12.94 -6.00
N LYS A 295 42.54 -12.84 -4.78
CA LYS A 295 43.22 -12.32 -3.58
C LYS A 295 43.63 -13.47 -2.67
#